data_ae0f372629cbec5e388ac76d4e2f3289
#
_entry.id   ae0f372629cbec5e388ac76d4e2f3289
#
_cell.length_a   1.000
_cell.length_b   1.000
_cell.length_c   1.000
_cell.angle_alpha   90.00
_cell.angle_beta   90.00
_cell.angle_gamma   90.00
#
_symmetry.space_group_name_H-M   'P 1'
#
loop_
_entity.id
_entity.type
_entity.pdbx_description
1 polymer ?
#
loop_
_entity_poly.entity_id
_entity_poly.type
_entity_poly.pdbx_seq_one_letter_code
_entity_poly.pdbx_strand_id
1 'polypeptide(L)'
;KTTAGGELPAIAVSGPFGAVKEQSSGLYAQTLAERGFLTIAFDPSFTGESGGQPRSVASPDINTEDFSAAVDYLATRPDVDAGRIGIIGICGWGGFAINAAANDTRIKATVASTMYDISRCTANGYFDAADNADARYKMRQEFNAQRTEDYRTGTYPRTVMNPKPAGDAPQFMKDYYDYYKTERGYHPRSVNSGLGWNKTSSLAFVNAPILAYADEIRSAV
;
A
#
# COMPACT_ATOMS: atom_id res chain seq x y z
N LYS A 1 -7.22 27.02 -6.33
CA LYS A 1 -7.61 28.05 -7.32
C LYS A 1 -8.01 27.34 -8.59
N THR A 2 -9.31 27.16 -8.81
CA THR A 2 -9.84 26.73 -10.11
C THR A 2 -9.48 27.79 -11.14
N THR A 3 -8.53 27.47 -12.00
CA THR A 3 -8.34 28.23 -13.24
C THR A 3 -9.57 28.05 -14.12
N ALA A 4 -10.15 29.13 -14.56
CA ALA A 4 -11.34 29.12 -15.40
C ALA A 4 -11.15 28.23 -16.63
N GLY A 5 -11.93 27.15 -16.76
CA GLY A 5 -12.34 26.61 -18.06
C GLY A 5 -11.63 25.41 -18.61
N GLY A 6 -11.17 24.41 -17.80
CA GLY A 6 -10.69 23.15 -18.38
C GLY A 6 -10.65 22.00 -17.37
N GLU A 7 -10.89 20.80 -17.85
CA GLU A 7 -10.69 19.56 -17.09
C GLU A 7 -9.20 19.38 -16.77
N LEU A 8 -8.87 19.04 -15.54
CA LEU A 8 -7.50 18.87 -15.06
C LEU A 8 -7.02 17.42 -15.20
N PRO A 9 -5.72 17.19 -15.44
CA PRO A 9 -5.14 15.87 -15.22
C PRO A 9 -5.23 15.52 -13.73
N ALA A 10 -5.47 14.25 -13.41
CA ALA A 10 -5.67 13.85 -12.04
C ALA A 10 -4.70 12.74 -11.62
N ILE A 11 -4.38 12.70 -10.32
CA ILE A 11 -3.47 11.71 -9.74
C ILE A 11 -4.03 11.19 -8.43
N ALA A 12 -4.12 9.85 -8.31
CA ALA A 12 -4.39 9.18 -7.06
C ALA A 12 -3.07 8.70 -6.40
N VAL A 13 -2.92 8.94 -5.10
CA VAL A 13 -1.70 8.64 -4.36
C VAL A 13 -2.00 7.78 -3.14
N SER A 14 -1.27 6.69 -2.96
CA SER A 14 -1.32 5.90 -1.72
C SER A 14 0.04 5.30 -1.33
N GLY A 15 0.15 4.91 -0.06
CA GLY A 15 1.37 4.36 0.54
C GLY A 15 2.07 5.35 1.47
N PRO A 16 3.14 4.91 2.13
CA PRO A 16 3.73 3.56 2.20
C PRO A 16 2.81 2.47 2.76
N PHE A 17 3.20 1.20 2.60
CA PHE A 17 2.45 0.07 3.16
C PHE A 17 2.31 0.19 4.68
N GLY A 18 1.07 0.29 5.17
CA GLY A 18 0.75 0.54 6.57
C GLY A 18 0.75 2.02 7.02
N ALA A 19 0.99 2.95 6.10
CA ALA A 19 0.79 4.38 6.34
C ALA A 19 -0.68 4.79 6.13
N VAL A 20 -1.01 6.03 6.49
CA VAL A 20 -2.29 6.69 6.22
C VAL A 20 -2.10 7.90 5.31
N LYS A 21 -3.19 8.36 4.71
CA LYS A 21 -3.22 9.46 3.74
C LYS A 21 -2.60 10.78 4.24
N GLU A 22 -2.58 11.00 5.54
CA GLU A 22 -1.99 12.19 6.17
C GLU A 22 -0.45 12.16 6.23
N GLN A 23 0.16 10.99 6.00
CA GLN A 23 1.61 10.83 5.95
C GLN A 23 2.18 11.13 4.55
N SER A 24 3.09 10.30 4.03
CA SER A 24 3.79 10.60 2.76
C SER A 24 2.86 10.82 1.57
N SER A 25 1.77 10.06 1.44
CA SER A 25 0.86 10.20 0.31
C SER A 25 0.17 11.55 0.26
N GLY A 26 -0.18 12.13 1.43
CA GLY A 26 -0.72 13.48 1.53
C GLY A 26 0.25 14.56 1.07
N LEU A 27 1.53 14.44 1.44
CA LEU A 27 2.58 15.36 0.99
C LEU A 27 2.75 15.31 -0.55
N TYR A 28 2.80 14.11 -1.12
CA TYR A 28 2.87 13.96 -2.59
C TYR A 28 1.66 14.57 -3.27
N ALA A 29 0.45 14.29 -2.77
CA ALA A 29 -0.78 14.82 -3.33
C ALA A 29 -0.82 16.36 -3.28
N GLN A 30 -0.45 16.96 -2.14
CA GLN A 30 -0.38 18.41 -1.99
C GLN A 30 0.63 19.04 -2.97
N THR A 31 1.84 18.48 -3.03
CA THR A 31 2.90 19.00 -3.90
C THR A 31 2.51 18.96 -5.38
N LEU A 32 1.78 17.92 -5.80
CA LEU A 32 1.30 17.79 -7.18
C LEU A 32 0.10 18.70 -7.45
N ALA A 33 -0.77 18.93 -6.48
CA ALA A 33 -1.85 19.91 -6.60
C ALA A 33 -1.32 21.33 -6.83
N GLU A 34 -0.23 21.69 -6.17
CA GLU A 34 0.47 22.99 -6.38
C GLU A 34 1.05 23.12 -7.80
N ARG A 35 1.26 21.98 -8.48
CA ARG A 35 1.76 21.91 -9.87
C ARG A 35 0.65 21.80 -10.92
N GLY A 36 -0.61 21.91 -10.52
CA GLY A 36 -1.75 21.99 -11.44
C GLY A 36 -2.48 20.68 -11.70
N PHE A 37 -2.22 19.62 -10.92
CA PHE A 37 -3.00 18.39 -10.97
C PHE A 37 -4.18 18.45 -10.00
N LEU A 38 -5.27 17.78 -10.32
CA LEU A 38 -6.26 17.39 -9.33
C LEU A 38 -5.75 16.13 -8.62
N THR A 39 -5.63 16.16 -7.31
CA THR A 39 -5.02 15.03 -6.58
C THR A 39 -5.91 14.51 -5.47
N ILE A 40 -5.86 13.21 -5.25
CA ILE A 40 -6.41 12.57 -4.06
C ILE A 40 -5.35 11.72 -3.38
N ALA A 41 -5.31 11.74 -2.05
CA ALA A 41 -4.66 10.74 -1.22
C ALA A 41 -5.74 9.96 -0.49
N PHE A 42 -5.60 8.63 -0.41
CA PHE A 42 -6.61 7.78 0.22
C PHE A 42 -6.00 6.78 1.20
N ASP A 43 -6.78 6.41 2.20
CA ASP A 43 -6.46 5.28 3.05
C ASP A 43 -6.90 3.99 2.36
N PRO A 44 -6.07 2.94 2.35
CA PRO A 44 -6.46 1.64 1.84
C PRO A 44 -7.66 1.05 2.57
N SER A 45 -8.40 0.18 1.90
CA SER A 45 -9.44 -0.65 2.53
C SER A 45 -8.91 -1.30 3.81
N PHE A 46 -9.74 -1.39 4.83
CA PHE A 46 -9.47 -1.92 6.18
C PHE A 46 -8.52 -1.09 7.05
N THR A 47 -7.99 0.03 6.60
CA THR A 47 -7.03 0.86 7.34
C THR A 47 -7.46 2.33 7.44
N GLY A 48 -6.79 3.10 8.28
CA GLY A 48 -7.07 4.52 8.44
C GLY A 48 -8.55 4.82 8.72
N GLU A 49 -9.14 5.71 7.92
CA GLU A 49 -10.57 6.06 7.94
C GLU A 49 -11.42 5.23 6.96
N SER A 50 -10.79 4.44 6.07
CA SER A 50 -11.52 3.55 5.17
C SER A 50 -12.16 2.40 5.92
N GLY A 51 -13.27 1.90 5.38
CA GLY A 51 -14.06 0.80 5.97
C GLY A 51 -13.37 -0.55 5.90
N GLY A 52 -14.12 -1.59 6.30
CA GLY A 52 -13.72 -2.99 6.24
C GLY A 52 -13.48 -3.63 7.61
N GLN A 53 -13.89 -4.90 7.73
CA GLN A 53 -13.70 -5.73 8.92
C GLN A 53 -13.17 -7.11 8.52
N PRO A 54 -12.29 -7.72 9.34
CA PRO A 54 -11.64 -7.11 10.51
C PRO A 54 -10.68 -5.98 10.11
N ARG A 55 -10.37 -5.08 11.04
CA ARG A 55 -9.47 -3.92 10.78
C ARG A 55 -8.02 -4.37 10.56
N SER A 56 -7.27 -3.53 9.85
CA SER A 56 -5.84 -3.71 9.57
C SER A 56 -5.54 -5.01 8.82
N VAL A 57 -6.40 -5.34 7.87
CA VAL A 57 -6.14 -6.37 6.87
C VAL A 57 -5.41 -5.76 5.69
N ALA A 58 -4.43 -6.47 5.16
CA ALA A 58 -3.85 -6.21 3.86
C ALA A 58 -4.23 -7.37 2.92
N SER A 59 -4.60 -7.04 1.69
CA SER A 59 -5.00 -8.01 0.68
C SER A 59 -4.46 -7.58 -0.69
N PRO A 60 -3.66 -8.41 -1.38
CA PRO A 60 -3.00 -7.98 -2.61
C PRO A 60 -3.97 -7.60 -3.73
N ASP A 61 -5.11 -8.29 -3.83
CA ASP A 61 -6.16 -8.02 -4.79
C ASP A 61 -6.96 -6.76 -4.43
N ILE A 62 -7.45 -6.66 -3.18
CA ILE A 62 -8.23 -5.50 -2.71
C ILE A 62 -7.37 -4.23 -2.73
N ASN A 63 -6.10 -4.31 -2.30
CA ASN A 63 -5.24 -3.14 -2.31
C ASN A 63 -4.83 -2.70 -3.74
N THR A 64 -4.81 -3.61 -4.70
CA THR A 64 -4.71 -3.25 -6.13
C THR A 64 -5.99 -2.56 -6.59
N GLU A 65 -7.16 -3.11 -6.24
CA GLU A 65 -8.48 -2.57 -6.58
C GLU A 65 -8.73 -1.19 -5.95
N ASP A 66 -8.18 -0.89 -4.79
CA ASP A 66 -8.25 0.45 -4.17
C ASP A 66 -7.75 1.56 -5.13
N PHE A 67 -6.77 1.29 -6.00
CA PHE A 67 -6.35 2.23 -7.05
C PHE A 67 -7.40 2.36 -8.14
N SER A 68 -7.99 1.26 -8.61
CA SER A 68 -9.05 1.30 -9.63
C SER A 68 -10.29 2.02 -9.10
N ALA A 69 -10.66 1.81 -7.84
CA ALA A 69 -11.74 2.56 -7.19
C ALA A 69 -11.44 4.07 -7.10
N ALA A 70 -10.18 4.44 -6.84
CA ALA A 70 -9.76 5.84 -6.88
C ALA A 70 -9.85 6.42 -8.29
N VAL A 71 -9.52 5.64 -9.33
CA VAL A 71 -9.69 6.02 -10.75
C VAL A 71 -11.17 6.18 -11.09
N ASP A 72 -12.06 5.29 -10.62
CA ASP A 72 -13.52 5.45 -10.80
C ASP A 72 -14.01 6.79 -10.27
N TYR A 73 -13.60 7.11 -9.04
CA TYR A 73 -13.96 8.40 -8.43
C TYR A 73 -13.44 9.59 -9.26
N LEU A 74 -12.19 9.56 -9.69
CA LEU A 74 -11.60 10.64 -10.47
C LEU A 74 -12.24 10.77 -11.86
N ALA A 75 -12.48 9.65 -12.54
CA ALA A 75 -13.06 9.63 -13.88
C ALA A 75 -14.51 10.13 -13.94
N THR A 76 -15.23 10.12 -12.82
CA THR A 76 -16.62 10.62 -12.74
C THR A 76 -16.74 12.09 -12.32
N ARG A 77 -15.61 12.73 -12.02
CA ARG A 77 -15.61 14.16 -11.64
C ARG A 77 -15.70 15.08 -12.86
N PRO A 78 -16.53 16.14 -12.80
CA PRO A 78 -16.71 17.07 -13.94
C PRO A 78 -15.49 18.00 -14.17
N ASP A 79 -14.55 18.06 -13.24
CA ASP A 79 -13.33 18.89 -13.30
C ASP A 79 -12.08 18.07 -13.64
N VAL A 80 -12.23 16.78 -14.00
CA VAL A 80 -11.14 15.85 -14.34
C VAL A 80 -11.22 15.44 -15.81
N ASP A 81 -10.10 15.51 -16.50
CA ASP A 81 -9.93 14.85 -17.80
C ASP A 81 -9.69 13.34 -17.57
N ALA A 82 -10.71 12.54 -17.81
CA ALA A 82 -10.66 11.09 -17.66
C ALA A 82 -9.62 10.41 -18.58
N GLY A 83 -9.16 11.09 -19.62
CA GLY A 83 -8.07 10.64 -20.49
C GLY A 83 -6.66 10.88 -19.91
N ARG A 84 -6.54 11.58 -18.77
CA ARG A 84 -5.27 11.97 -18.14
C ARG A 84 -5.23 11.66 -16.64
N ILE A 85 -5.55 10.42 -16.27
CA ILE A 85 -5.49 9.96 -14.88
C ILE A 85 -4.21 9.15 -14.67
N GLY A 86 -3.43 9.52 -13.68
CA GLY A 86 -2.24 8.80 -13.22
C GLY A 86 -2.38 8.32 -11.79
N ILE A 87 -1.48 7.43 -11.39
CA ILE A 87 -1.39 6.93 -10.01
C ILE A 87 0.04 6.99 -9.47
N ILE A 88 0.19 7.14 -8.17
CA ILE A 88 1.47 7.03 -7.47
C ILE A 88 1.34 6.07 -6.32
N GLY A 89 2.13 5.00 -6.37
CA GLY A 89 2.32 4.07 -5.26
C GLY A 89 3.68 4.28 -4.59
N ILE A 90 3.69 4.42 -3.27
CA ILE A 90 4.91 4.67 -2.50
C ILE A 90 5.27 3.42 -1.70
N CYS A 91 6.54 2.97 -1.73
CA CYS A 91 7.05 1.82 -0.99
C CYS A 91 6.31 0.53 -1.39
N GLY A 92 5.75 -0.26 -0.48
CA GLY A 92 4.96 -1.45 -0.82
C GLY A 92 3.74 -1.18 -1.73
N TRP A 93 3.22 0.04 -1.71
CA TRP A 93 2.15 0.47 -2.62
C TRP A 93 2.61 0.72 -4.06
N GLY A 94 3.92 0.84 -4.27
CA GLY A 94 4.48 0.87 -5.62
C GLY A 94 4.21 -0.42 -6.40
N GLY A 95 4.33 -1.58 -5.74
CA GLY A 95 3.97 -2.87 -6.35
C GLY A 95 2.48 -2.98 -6.72
N PHE A 96 1.57 -2.49 -5.85
CA PHE A 96 0.14 -2.44 -6.16
C PHE A 96 -0.18 -1.45 -7.29
N ALA A 97 0.52 -0.32 -7.37
CA ALA A 97 0.36 0.62 -8.47
C ALA A 97 0.76 -0.01 -9.82
N ILE A 98 1.87 -0.77 -9.86
CA ILE A 98 2.27 -1.52 -11.05
C ILE A 98 1.20 -2.56 -11.41
N ASN A 99 0.71 -3.33 -10.44
CA ASN A 99 -0.34 -4.32 -10.68
C ASN A 99 -1.65 -3.67 -11.16
N ALA A 100 -2.04 -2.54 -10.58
CA ALA A 100 -3.20 -1.78 -11.03
C ALA A 100 -3.03 -1.26 -12.47
N ALA A 101 -1.85 -0.76 -12.84
CA ALA A 101 -1.55 -0.30 -14.19
C ALA A 101 -1.60 -1.43 -15.24
N ALA A 102 -1.26 -2.66 -14.84
CA ALA A 102 -1.39 -3.85 -15.69
C ALA A 102 -2.85 -4.26 -15.92
N ASN A 103 -3.73 -4.00 -14.94
CA ASN A 103 -5.14 -4.38 -14.98
C ASN A 103 -6.07 -3.27 -15.52
N ASP A 104 -5.80 -2.02 -15.19
CA ASP A 104 -6.69 -0.89 -15.48
C ASP A 104 -6.13 0.01 -16.58
N THR A 105 -6.65 -0.14 -17.78
CA THR A 105 -6.21 0.62 -18.97
C THR A 105 -6.56 2.11 -18.94
N ARG A 106 -7.36 2.56 -17.97
CA ARG A 106 -7.67 3.98 -17.74
C ARG A 106 -6.52 4.72 -17.07
N ILE A 107 -5.60 3.99 -16.43
CA ILE A 107 -4.38 4.55 -15.85
C ILE A 107 -3.40 4.89 -16.96
N LYS A 108 -3.09 6.19 -17.13
CA LYS A 108 -2.26 6.71 -18.23
C LYS A 108 -0.80 6.94 -17.84
N ALA A 109 -0.53 7.05 -16.54
CA ALA A 109 0.83 7.15 -16.01
C ALA A 109 0.90 6.58 -14.61
N THR A 110 1.98 5.88 -14.30
CA THR A 110 2.21 5.26 -12.99
C THR A 110 3.59 5.65 -12.48
N VAL A 111 3.66 6.01 -11.20
CA VAL A 111 4.94 6.18 -10.50
C VAL A 111 5.00 5.20 -9.34
N ALA A 112 6.00 4.34 -9.35
CA ALA A 112 6.32 3.44 -8.26
C ALA A 112 7.55 3.97 -7.49
N SER A 113 7.31 4.82 -6.51
CA SER A 113 8.35 5.50 -5.74
C SER A 113 8.91 4.58 -4.65
N THR A 114 10.24 4.38 -4.62
CA THR A 114 10.93 3.54 -3.61
C THR A 114 10.26 2.16 -3.42
N MET A 115 9.91 1.53 -4.53
CA MET A 115 9.04 0.37 -4.60
C MET A 115 9.58 -0.86 -3.87
N TYR A 116 8.67 -1.56 -3.19
CA TYR A 116 8.82 -2.96 -2.78
C TYR A 116 7.86 -3.84 -3.58
N ASP A 117 8.31 -4.99 -4.05
CA ASP A 117 7.42 -6.13 -4.26
C ASP A 117 7.10 -6.74 -2.89
N ILE A 118 5.98 -6.28 -2.32
CA ILE A 118 5.59 -6.67 -0.96
C ILE A 118 5.25 -8.16 -0.88
N SER A 119 4.81 -8.78 -1.97
CA SER A 119 4.53 -10.21 -2.04
C SER A 119 5.82 -11.02 -1.97
N ARG A 120 6.82 -10.67 -2.79
CA ARG A 120 8.15 -11.29 -2.75
C ARG A 120 8.82 -11.08 -1.39
N CYS A 121 8.77 -9.86 -0.86
CA CYS A 121 9.32 -9.54 0.44
C CYS A 121 8.67 -10.36 1.57
N THR A 122 7.34 -10.57 1.51
CA THR A 122 6.63 -11.39 2.48
C THR A 122 6.98 -12.87 2.34
N ALA A 123 7.09 -13.37 1.12
CA ALA A 123 7.36 -14.79 0.85
C ALA A 123 8.81 -15.19 1.12
N ASN A 124 9.77 -14.31 0.81
CA ASN A 124 11.19 -14.62 0.75
C ASN A 124 12.04 -13.84 1.77
N GLY A 125 11.43 -12.90 2.50
CA GLY A 125 12.15 -11.96 3.37
C GLY A 125 12.84 -10.83 2.60
N TYR A 126 13.41 -9.89 3.33
CA TYR A 126 14.22 -8.83 2.73
C TYR A 126 15.43 -9.42 2.01
N PHE A 127 15.67 -8.96 0.79
CA PHE A 127 16.79 -9.41 -0.08
C PHE A 127 16.75 -10.92 -0.37
N ASP A 128 15.57 -11.54 -0.32
CA ASP A 128 15.35 -12.99 -0.48
C ASP A 128 16.14 -13.86 0.54
N ALA A 129 16.48 -13.31 1.71
CA ALA A 129 17.28 -13.99 2.72
C ALA A 129 16.62 -15.26 3.29
N ALA A 130 15.32 -15.43 3.10
CA ALA A 130 14.52 -16.59 3.55
C ALA A 130 13.85 -17.31 2.37
N ASP A 131 14.38 -17.20 1.15
CA ASP A 131 13.82 -17.85 -0.04
C ASP A 131 14.11 -19.36 -0.03
N ASN A 132 13.31 -20.10 0.73
CA ASN A 132 13.26 -21.56 0.63
C ASN A 132 11.85 -22.11 0.91
N ALA A 133 11.58 -23.28 0.37
CA ALA A 133 10.25 -23.93 0.44
C ALA A 133 9.86 -24.29 1.88
N ASP A 134 10.79 -24.73 2.69
CA ASP A 134 10.53 -25.16 4.08
C ASP A 134 10.19 -23.96 4.97
N ALA A 135 10.88 -22.83 4.79
CA ALA A 135 10.56 -21.60 5.50
C ALA A 135 9.14 -21.11 5.15
N ARG A 136 8.77 -21.10 3.86
CA ARG A 136 7.41 -20.77 3.44
C ARG A 136 6.37 -21.77 3.93
N TYR A 137 6.68 -23.05 3.95
CA TYR A 137 5.77 -24.07 4.50
C TYR A 137 5.52 -23.86 5.99
N LYS A 138 6.57 -23.63 6.77
CA LYS A 138 6.46 -23.32 8.19
C LYS A 138 5.63 -22.07 8.44
N MET A 139 5.87 -21.00 7.68
CA MET A 139 5.07 -19.78 7.74
C MET A 139 3.59 -20.05 7.48
N ARG A 140 3.26 -20.86 6.46
CA ARG A 140 1.86 -21.24 6.16
C ARG A 140 1.24 -22.05 7.30
N GLN A 141 1.98 -22.96 7.92
CA GLN A 141 1.49 -23.70 9.08
C GLN A 141 1.13 -22.78 10.25
N GLU A 142 2.00 -21.82 10.57
CA GLU A 142 1.77 -20.84 11.64
C GLU A 142 0.54 -19.96 11.36
N PHE A 143 0.40 -19.45 10.13
CA PHE A 143 -0.75 -18.63 9.75
C PHE A 143 -2.05 -19.46 9.69
N ASN A 144 -2.01 -20.69 9.25
CA ASN A 144 -3.19 -21.55 9.22
C ASN A 144 -3.65 -21.92 10.63
N ALA A 145 -2.73 -22.18 11.55
CA ALA A 145 -3.05 -22.37 12.96
C ALA A 145 -3.71 -21.11 13.56
N GLN A 146 -3.16 -19.93 13.25
CA GLN A 146 -3.75 -18.67 13.70
C GLN A 146 -5.15 -18.44 13.10
N ARG A 147 -5.39 -18.75 11.82
CA ARG A 147 -6.72 -18.65 11.20
C ARG A 147 -7.76 -19.49 11.93
N THR A 148 -7.39 -20.71 12.34
CA THR A 148 -8.27 -21.59 13.11
C THR A 148 -8.61 -20.97 14.46
N GLU A 149 -7.62 -20.37 15.12
CA GLU A 149 -7.82 -19.69 16.39
C GLU A 149 -8.66 -18.41 16.26
N ASP A 150 -8.42 -17.61 15.22
CA ASP A 150 -9.21 -16.41 14.92
C ASP A 150 -10.69 -16.76 14.72
N TYR A 151 -10.97 -17.84 13.97
CA TYR A 151 -12.33 -18.32 13.76
C TYR A 151 -12.98 -18.79 15.04
N ARG A 152 -12.23 -19.54 15.88
CA ARG A 152 -12.73 -20.08 17.14
C ARG A 152 -13.05 -19.02 18.18
N THR A 153 -12.28 -17.95 18.23
CA THR A 153 -12.37 -16.91 19.26
C THR A 153 -13.09 -15.64 18.80
N GLY A 154 -13.22 -15.42 17.49
CA GLY A 154 -13.69 -14.16 16.93
C GLY A 154 -12.71 -13.00 17.16
N THR A 155 -11.45 -13.29 17.48
CA THR A 155 -10.42 -12.27 17.73
C THR A 155 -9.34 -12.31 16.64
N TYR A 156 -8.76 -11.15 16.34
CA TYR A 156 -7.80 -10.98 15.25
C TYR A 156 -6.54 -10.29 15.78
N PRO A 157 -5.55 -11.07 16.27
CA PRO A 157 -4.31 -10.53 16.79
C PRO A 157 -3.51 -9.84 15.68
N ARG A 158 -2.78 -8.79 16.07
CA ARG A 158 -1.99 -7.99 15.16
C ARG A 158 -0.50 -8.25 15.32
N THR A 159 0.24 -8.05 14.24
CA THR A 159 1.70 -8.04 14.26
C THR A 159 2.23 -6.79 14.95
N VAL A 160 3.48 -6.83 15.40
CA VAL A 160 4.17 -5.63 15.87
C VAL A 160 4.92 -5.02 14.70
N MET A 161 4.56 -3.79 14.32
CA MET A 161 5.24 -3.06 13.26
C MET A 161 6.28 -2.09 13.84
N ASN A 162 7.43 -2.03 13.17
CA ASN A 162 8.53 -1.14 13.53
C ASN A 162 8.86 -1.19 15.04
N PRO A 163 9.20 -2.36 15.61
CA PRO A 163 9.62 -2.45 17.00
C PRO A 163 10.90 -1.64 17.22
N LYS A 164 11.18 -1.27 18.47
CA LYS A 164 12.44 -0.58 18.79
C LYS A 164 13.64 -1.44 18.31
N PRO A 165 14.47 -0.93 17.40
CA PRO A 165 15.54 -1.71 16.82
C PRO A 165 16.66 -1.97 17.83
N ALA A 166 17.34 -3.12 17.70
CA ALA A 166 18.60 -3.38 18.41
C ALA A 166 19.71 -2.43 17.91
N GLY A 167 20.77 -2.27 18.69
CA GLY A 167 21.86 -1.35 18.34
C GLY A 167 22.56 -1.69 17.02
N ASP A 168 22.67 -2.99 16.70
CA ASP A 168 23.28 -3.56 15.49
C ASP A 168 22.28 -3.77 14.34
N ALA A 169 21.00 -3.38 14.53
CA ALA A 169 20.00 -3.52 13.48
C ALA A 169 20.38 -2.70 12.23
N PRO A 170 19.96 -3.16 11.03
CA PRO A 170 20.15 -2.42 9.79
C PRO A 170 19.60 -0.98 9.87
N GLN A 171 20.26 -0.04 9.20
CA GLN A 171 19.91 1.38 9.28
C GLN A 171 18.45 1.65 8.89
N PHE A 172 17.94 1.01 7.85
CA PHE A 172 16.54 1.21 7.41
C PHE A 172 15.52 0.86 8.51
N MET A 173 15.81 -0.11 9.38
CA MET A 173 14.91 -0.44 10.51
C MET A 173 14.92 0.66 11.57
N LYS A 174 16.07 1.30 11.79
CA LYS A 174 16.22 2.45 12.69
C LYS A 174 15.45 3.65 12.13
N ASP A 175 15.57 3.89 10.81
CA ASP A 175 14.88 4.98 10.11
C ASP A 175 13.35 4.80 10.13
N TYR A 176 12.86 3.57 9.96
CA TYR A 176 11.42 3.28 10.08
C TYR A 176 10.90 3.51 11.49
N TYR A 177 11.64 3.07 12.51
CA TYR A 177 11.29 3.34 13.89
C TYR A 177 11.27 4.85 14.16
N ASP A 178 12.32 5.56 13.77
CA ASP A 178 12.44 7.00 13.99
C ASP A 178 11.29 7.76 13.30
N TYR A 179 10.92 7.37 12.08
CA TYR A 179 9.80 8.02 11.40
C TYR A 179 8.44 7.67 12.02
N TYR A 180 8.11 6.39 12.14
CA TYR A 180 6.74 5.97 12.49
C TYR A 180 6.44 5.99 13.98
N LYS A 181 7.45 5.93 14.86
CA LYS A 181 7.27 5.80 16.32
C LYS A 181 7.63 7.06 17.10
N THR A 182 8.04 8.13 16.43
CA THR A 182 8.36 9.44 17.03
C THR A 182 7.47 10.53 16.43
N GLU A 183 7.53 11.74 16.99
CA GLU A 183 6.78 12.91 16.50
C GLU A 183 7.07 13.25 15.04
N ARG A 184 8.14 12.70 14.45
CA ARG A 184 8.54 12.97 13.08
C ARG A 184 7.48 12.55 12.05
N GLY A 185 6.81 11.45 12.23
CA GLY A 185 5.81 10.94 11.30
C GLY A 185 4.77 10.03 11.95
N TYR A 186 4.70 10.01 13.30
CA TYR A 186 3.68 9.24 14.00
C TYR A 186 2.28 9.70 13.61
N HIS A 187 1.40 8.75 13.36
CA HIS A 187 -0.02 9.01 13.19
C HIS A 187 -0.86 7.92 13.89
N PRO A 188 -1.86 8.26 14.71
CA PRO A 188 -2.57 7.29 15.56
C PRO A 188 -3.36 6.24 14.76
N ARG A 189 -3.77 6.54 13.53
CA ARG A 189 -4.47 5.59 12.64
C ARG A 189 -3.54 4.75 11.77
N SER A 190 -2.24 5.10 11.70
CA SER A 190 -1.27 4.35 10.89
C SER A 190 -0.97 2.99 11.51
N VAL A 191 -1.06 1.94 10.70
CA VAL A 191 -0.66 0.58 11.07
C VAL A 191 0.81 0.55 11.49
N ASN A 192 1.67 1.30 10.82
CA ASN A 192 3.11 1.38 11.11
C ASN A 192 3.42 2.09 12.43
N SER A 193 2.57 3.03 12.84
CA SER A 193 2.73 3.76 14.11
C SER A 193 2.07 3.04 15.29
N GLY A 194 1.03 2.25 15.02
CA GLY A 194 0.22 1.55 16.02
C GLY A 194 0.49 0.06 16.15
N LEU A 195 -0.59 -0.71 16.20
CA LEU A 195 -0.61 -2.14 16.51
C LEU A 195 -0.26 -3.05 15.33
N GLY A 196 0.06 -2.55 14.15
CA GLY A 196 0.43 -3.41 13.02
C GLY A 196 -0.76 -4.08 12.31
N TRP A 197 -0.44 -4.98 11.40
CA TRP A 197 -1.39 -5.69 10.56
C TRP A 197 -2.08 -6.84 11.29
N ASN A 198 -3.29 -7.19 10.88
CA ASN A 198 -3.90 -8.47 11.19
C ASN A 198 -2.91 -9.59 10.79
N LYS A 199 -2.60 -10.47 11.77
CA LYS A 199 -1.50 -11.44 11.64
C LYS A 199 -1.67 -12.36 10.44
N THR A 200 -2.90 -12.83 10.19
CA THR A 200 -3.18 -13.78 9.10
C THR A 200 -3.26 -13.14 7.72
N SER A 201 -3.33 -11.82 7.62
CA SER A 201 -3.41 -11.14 6.31
C SER A 201 -2.16 -11.34 5.46
N SER A 202 -0.99 -11.56 6.07
CA SER A 202 0.25 -11.85 5.35
C SER A 202 0.21 -13.13 4.52
N LEU A 203 -0.67 -14.09 4.85
CA LEU A 203 -0.76 -15.37 4.12
C LEU A 203 -1.10 -15.19 2.63
N ALA A 204 -1.95 -14.22 2.29
CA ALA A 204 -2.34 -13.96 0.90
C ALA A 204 -1.15 -13.53 0.04
N PHE A 205 -0.21 -12.80 0.60
CA PHE A 205 0.97 -12.30 -0.12
C PHE A 205 1.96 -13.39 -0.51
N VAL A 206 2.02 -14.49 0.25
CA VAL A 206 2.97 -15.59 -0.04
C VAL A 206 2.71 -16.23 -1.42
N ASN A 207 1.49 -16.14 -1.93
CA ASN A 207 1.09 -16.75 -3.20
C ASN A 207 0.52 -15.73 -4.22
N ALA A 208 0.78 -14.45 -4.06
CA ALA A 208 0.26 -13.40 -4.93
C ALA A 208 1.39 -12.71 -5.71
N PRO A 209 1.75 -13.18 -6.91
CA PRO A 209 2.80 -12.55 -7.71
C PRO A 209 2.27 -11.27 -8.37
N ILE A 210 2.22 -10.17 -7.61
CA ILE A 210 1.61 -8.90 -8.05
C ILE A 210 2.31 -8.22 -9.23
N LEU A 211 3.52 -8.65 -9.60
CA LEU A 211 4.25 -8.13 -10.75
C LEU A 211 4.24 -9.07 -11.96
N ALA A 212 3.42 -10.14 -11.95
CA ALA A 212 3.44 -11.17 -12.98
C ALA A 212 3.18 -10.67 -14.41
N TYR A 213 2.42 -9.58 -14.55
CA TYR A 213 2.05 -8.97 -15.83
C TYR A 213 2.55 -7.53 -15.99
N ALA A 214 3.60 -7.17 -15.26
CA ALA A 214 4.17 -5.81 -15.31
C ALA A 214 4.73 -5.45 -16.71
N ASP A 215 5.20 -6.44 -17.47
CA ASP A 215 5.69 -6.30 -18.83
C ASP A 215 4.58 -6.09 -19.88
N GLU A 216 3.32 -6.29 -19.52
CA GLU A 216 2.16 -6.01 -20.39
C GLU A 216 1.64 -4.57 -20.29
N ILE A 217 2.16 -3.75 -19.38
CA ILE A 217 1.75 -2.37 -19.19
C ILE A 217 2.07 -1.55 -20.45
N ARG A 218 1.05 -0.83 -20.98
CA ARG A 218 1.18 0.01 -22.18
C ARG A 218 1.14 1.50 -21.88
N SER A 219 0.86 1.89 -20.65
CA SER A 219 0.94 3.29 -20.19
C SER A 219 2.37 3.62 -19.73
N ALA A 220 2.65 4.91 -19.47
CA ALA A 220 3.94 5.32 -18.94
C ALA A 220 4.13 4.81 -17.49
N VAL A 221 5.32 4.25 -17.21
CA VAL A 221 5.73 3.79 -15.87
C VAL A 221 7.09 4.38 -15.52
#